data_73232d8471d8153c72e8826d898ff746
#
_entry.id   73232d8471d8153c72e8826d898ff746
#
_cell.length_a   1.000
_cell.length_b   1.000
_cell.length_c   1.000
_cell.angle_alpha   90.00
_cell.angle_beta   90.00
_cell.angle_gamma   90.00
#
_symmetry.space_group_name_H-M   'P 1'
#
loop_
_entity.id
_entity.type
_entity.pdbx_description
1 polymer ?
#
loop_
_entity_poly.entity_id
_entity_poly.type
_entity_poly.pdbx_seq_one_letter_code
_entity_poly.pdbx_strand_id
1 'polypeptide(L)'
;VNDKNASLYHIDFSFDSQKLGGSAFAQSLGKVGDNVPTVTNPEYFRDAFNAVQEMIDKGWIMAGHDISAGGLITTLLEMCFANTTGGMHINLHNIAGDMVTALFAENPGVVVEVSDSIKEEFQAFMDDCGVGYAKIGYSTPDTRTIVVKKGDDEHTFDIDALRDVWYTTSYKLDRKQSFN
;
A
#
# COMPACT_ATOMS: atom_id res chain seq x y z
N VAL A 1 -8.69 1.22 9.61
CA VAL A 1 -9.26 0.64 8.38
C VAL A 1 -10.47 -0.20 8.78
N ASN A 2 -11.66 0.35 8.75
CA ASN A 2 -12.87 -0.44 9.11
C ASN A 2 -14.20 0.26 8.78
N ASP A 3 -14.24 1.17 7.83
CA ASP A 3 -15.50 1.80 7.42
C ASP A 3 -16.07 1.07 6.21
N LYS A 4 -17.31 0.56 6.34
CA LYS A 4 -18.04 -0.12 5.23
C LYS A 4 -18.31 0.79 4.03
N ASN A 5 -18.13 2.11 4.19
CA ASN A 5 -18.38 3.13 3.19
C ASN A 5 -17.10 3.91 2.82
N ALA A 6 -15.95 3.24 2.85
CA ALA A 6 -14.68 3.83 2.48
C ALA A 6 -13.99 3.02 1.39
N SER A 7 -13.23 3.70 0.57
CA SER A 7 -12.46 3.15 -0.52
C SER A 7 -10.98 3.33 -0.29
N LEU A 8 -10.19 2.35 -0.73
CA LEU A 8 -8.73 2.38 -0.71
C LEU A 8 -8.22 2.88 -2.06
N TYR A 9 -7.33 3.86 -2.02
CA TYR A 9 -6.68 4.44 -3.18
C TYR A 9 -5.16 4.30 -3.07
N HIS A 10 -4.54 3.88 -4.16
CA HIS A 10 -3.10 3.96 -4.38
C HIS A 10 -2.77 5.27 -5.10
N ILE A 11 -1.81 6.02 -4.58
CA ILE A 11 -1.28 7.25 -5.17
C ILE A 11 0.21 7.02 -5.41
N ASP A 12 0.62 6.95 -6.68
CA ASP A 12 2.02 6.81 -7.06
C ASP A 12 2.74 8.15 -7.01
N PHE A 13 3.94 8.19 -6.44
CA PHE A 13 4.80 9.37 -6.40
C PHE A 13 5.96 9.28 -7.37
N SER A 14 6.21 8.09 -7.94
CA SER A 14 7.39 7.84 -8.74
C SER A 14 7.32 8.42 -10.15
N PHE A 15 6.11 8.50 -10.71
CA PHE A 15 5.88 8.76 -12.13
C PHE A 15 6.67 7.81 -13.05
N ASP A 16 6.83 6.56 -12.59
CA ASP A 16 7.64 5.54 -13.25
C ASP A 16 6.88 4.22 -13.35
N SER A 17 7.34 3.31 -14.20
CA SER A 17 6.82 1.95 -14.23
C SER A 17 7.17 1.19 -12.95
N GLN A 18 6.32 0.23 -12.57
CA GLN A 18 6.57 -0.63 -11.42
C GLN A 18 7.80 -1.52 -11.68
N LYS A 19 8.76 -1.55 -10.74
CA LYS A 19 10.05 -2.23 -10.89
C LYS A 19 10.41 -3.00 -9.63
N LEU A 20 11.02 -4.18 -9.80
CA LEU A 20 11.37 -5.09 -8.70
C LEU A 20 12.85 -5.08 -8.32
N GLY A 21 13.71 -4.37 -9.07
CA GLY A 21 15.14 -4.32 -8.78
C GLY A 21 15.40 -3.69 -7.40
N GLY A 22 16.26 -4.33 -6.61
CA GLY A 22 16.59 -3.89 -5.25
C GLY A 22 15.51 -4.15 -4.19
N SER A 23 14.30 -4.58 -4.57
CA SER A 23 13.21 -4.82 -3.64
C SER A 23 13.51 -5.94 -2.64
N ALA A 24 12.87 -5.91 -1.47
CA ALA A 24 12.93 -6.99 -0.48
C ALA A 24 12.50 -8.32 -1.08
N PHE A 25 11.53 -8.31 -2.01
CA PHE A 25 11.13 -9.50 -2.76
C PHE A 25 12.29 -10.08 -3.59
N ALA A 26 12.97 -9.26 -4.39
CA ALA A 26 14.11 -9.71 -5.19
C ALA A 26 15.24 -10.24 -4.30
N GLN A 27 15.54 -9.56 -3.20
CA GLN A 27 16.56 -9.98 -2.23
C GLN A 27 16.20 -11.31 -1.56
N SER A 28 14.93 -11.56 -1.22
CA SER A 28 14.48 -12.84 -0.64
C SER A 28 14.69 -14.03 -1.57
N LEU A 29 14.74 -13.77 -2.88
CA LEU A 29 15.05 -14.76 -3.92
C LEU A 29 16.56 -14.87 -4.25
N GLY A 30 17.42 -14.18 -3.48
CA GLY A 30 18.86 -14.11 -3.75
C GLY A 30 19.22 -13.35 -5.05
N LYS A 31 18.34 -12.45 -5.48
CA LYS A 31 18.52 -11.62 -6.69
C LYS A 31 18.43 -10.15 -6.30
N VAL A 32 19.19 -9.28 -6.96
CA VAL A 32 19.09 -7.83 -6.76
C VAL A 32 18.36 -7.19 -7.93
N GLY A 33 18.72 -7.55 -9.16
CA GLY A 33 18.18 -6.95 -10.37
C GLY A 33 18.76 -5.56 -10.67
N ASP A 34 18.65 -5.11 -11.91
CA ASP A 34 19.22 -3.84 -12.38
C ASP A 34 18.16 -2.75 -12.54
N ASN A 35 16.89 -3.13 -12.57
CA ASN A 35 15.78 -2.25 -12.86
C ASN A 35 15.10 -1.80 -11.56
N VAL A 36 15.66 -0.74 -10.94
CA VAL A 36 15.20 -0.22 -9.65
C VAL A 36 14.13 0.86 -9.81
N PRO A 37 13.19 0.98 -8.86
CA PRO A 37 12.26 2.11 -8.81
C PRO A 37 13.01 3.44 -8.74
N THR A 38 12.50 4.44 -9.44
CA THR A 38 13.14 5.76 -9.50
C THR A 38 12.06 6.83 -9.58
N VAL A 39 12.28 7.97 -8.94
CA VAL A 39 11.47 9.17 -9.17
C VAL A 39 11.92 9.79 -10.49
N THR A 40 11.11 9.66 -11.53
CA THR A 40 11.45 10.17 -12.87
C THR A 40 11.05 11.63 -13.06
N ASN A 41 10.11 12.12 -12.26
CA ASN A 41 9.65 13.51 -12.28
C ASN A 41 9.59 14.08 -10.86
N PRO A 42 10.62 14.85 -10.43
CA PRO A 42 10.66 15.43 -9.08
C PRO A 42 9.57 16.47 -8.81
N GLU A 43 9.08 17.17 -9.84
CA GLU A 43 7.98 18.13 -9.70
C GLU A 43 6.67 17.39 -9.40
N TYR A 44 6.40 16.35 -10.15
CA TYR A 44 5.25 15.48 -9.89
C TYR A 44 5.30 14.86 -8.48
N PHE A 45 6.48 14.37 -8.04
CA PHE A 45 6.66 13.86 -6.67
C PHE A 45 6.27 14.90 -5.63
N ARG A 46 6.76 16.14 -5.78
CA ARG A 46 6.43 17.26 -4.88
C ARG A 46 4.92 17.53 -4.88
N ASP A 47 4.30 17.55 -6.04
CA ASP A 47 2.88 17.87 -6.17
C ASP A 47 2.00 16.77 -5.60
N ALA A 48 2.34 15.49 -5.83
CA ALA A 48 1.68 14.35 -5.22
C ALA A 48 1.83 14.32 -3.69
N PHE A 49 3.03 14.61 -3.18
CA PHE A 49 3.27 14.73 -1.73
C PHE A 49 2.44 15.85 -1.12
N ASN A 50 2.44 17.04 -1.74
CA ASN A 50 1.65 18.18 -1.25
C ASN A 50 0.16 17.91 -1.29
N ALA A 51 -0.35 17.26 -2.33
CA ALA A 51 -1.76 16.86 -2.42
C ALA A 51 -2.16 15.94 -1.25
N VAL A 52 -1.32 14.97 -0.91
CA VAL A 52 -1.56 14.09 0.26
C VAL A 52 -1.55 14.88 1.56
N GLN A 53 -0.60 15.81 1.77
CA GLN A 53 -0.57 16.66 2.96
C GLN A 53 -1.83 17.51 3.08
N GLU A 54 -2.30 18.11 1.98
CA GLU A 54 -3.52 18.91 1.97
C GLU A 54 -4.76 18.05 2.29
N MET A 55 -4.84 16.83 1.79
CA MET A 55 -5.93 15.91 2.12
C MET A 55 -5.92 15.52 3.62
N ILE A 56 -4.74 15.38 4.22
CA ILE A 56 -4.59 15.15 5.67
C ILE A 56 -5.12 16.36 6.45
N ASP A 57 -4.70 17.58 6.06
CA ASP A 57 -5.14 18.83 6.71
C ASP A 57 -6.66 19.05 6.60
N LYS A 58 -7.27 18.62 5.49
CA LYS A 58 -8.72 18.63 5.30
C LYS A 58 -9.46 17.55 6.08
N GLY A 59 -8.75 16.60 6.69
CA GLY A 59 -9.35 15.45 7.38
C GLY A 59 -10.04 14.45 6.45
N TRP A 60 -9.62 14.37 5.19
CA TRP A 60 -10.19 13.47 4.19
C TRP A 60 -9.62 12.06 4.25
N ILE A 61 -8.40 11.91 4.76
CA ILE A 61 -7.73 10.61 4.91
C ILE A 61 -8.10 10.03 6.26
N MET A 62 -8.81 8.90 6.24
CA MET A 62 -9.22 8.15 7.43
C MET A 62 -8.08 7.26 7.96
N ALA A 63 -7.31 6.68 7.06
CA ALA A 63 -6.12 5.90 7.32
C ALA A 63 -5.19 5.99 6.11
N GLY A 64 -3.90 5.84 6.32
CA GLY A 64 -2.93 5.82 5.22
C GLY A 64 -1.61 5.22 5.66
N HIS A 65 -0.85 4.74 4.67
CA HIS A 65 0.47 4.18 4.87
C HIS A 65 1.30 4.37 3.59
N ASP A 66 2.58 4.67 3.76
CA ASP A 66 3.53 4.74 2.65
C ASP A 66 3.88 3.35 2.08
N ILE A 67 4.26 3.32 0.82
CA ILE A 67 4.81 2.12 0.19
C ILE A 67 6.32 2.16 0.38
N SER A 68 6.83 1.16 1.08
CA SER A 68 8.24 1.02 1.41
C SER A 68 8.74 -0.41 1.16
N ALA A 69 9.68 -0.92 1.96
CA ALA A 69 10.22 -2.26 1.82
C ALA A 69 9.11 -3.33 1.85
N GLY A 70 9.10 -4.20 0.86
CA GLY A 70 8.09 -5.24 0.68
C GLY A 70 6.92 -4.83 -0.22
N GLY A 71 6.85 -3.57 -0.65
CA GLY A 71 5.90 -3.08 -1.64
C GLY A 71 4.46 -2.97 -1.12
N LEU A 72 3.53 -2.89 -2.06
CA LEU A 72 2.11 -2.67 -1.78
C LEU A 72 1.50 -3.71 -0.84
N ILE A 73 1.85 -5.01 -0.97
CA ILE A 73 1.26 -6.05 -0.11
C ILE A 73 1.66 -5.86 1.36
N THR A 74 2.91 -5.48 1.63
CA THR A 74 3.36 -5.20 3.00
C THR A 74 2.64 -3.99 3.57
N THR A 75 2.51 -2.91 2.81
CA THR A 75 1.73 -1.72 3.18
C THR A 75 0.29 -2.07 3.59
N LEU A 76 -0.41 -2.87 2.77
CA LEU A 76 -1.78 -3.30 3.07
C LEU A 76 -1.88 -4.17 4.33
N LEU A 77 -0.90 -5.05 4.55
CA LEU A 77 -0.82 -5.88 5.76
C LEU A 77 -0.57 -5.02 7.01
N GLU A 78 0.39 -4.09 6.95
CA GLU A 78 0.74 -3.21 8.06
C GLU A 78 -0.42 -2.28 8.45
N MET A 79 -1.21 -1.81 7.48
CA MET A 79 -2.47 -1.09 7.76
C MET A 79 -3.48 -1.92 8.55
N CYS A 80 -3.40 -3.27 8.51
CA CYS A 80 -4.29 -4.17 9.23
C CYS A 80 -3.72 -4.68 10.56
N PHE A 81 -2.39 -4.64 10.77
CA PHE A 81 -1.73 -5.31 11.91
C PHE A 81 -2.16 -4.78 13.28
N ALA A 82 -2.43 -3.49 13.38
CA ALA A 82 -2.87 -2.87 14.62
C ALA A 82 -4.31 -3.25 15.05
N ASN A 83 -5.10 -3.75 14.12
CA ASN A 83 -6.50 -4.11 14.37
C ASN A 83 -6.63 -5.57 14.74
N THR A 84 -7.64 -5.91 15.56
CA THR A 84 -7.99 -7.29 15.91
C THR A 84 -9.05 -7.88 14.98
N THR A 85 -9.71 -7.06 14.20
CA THR A 85 -10.75 -7.44 13.23
C THR A 85 -10.54 -6.67 11.93
N GLY A 86 -11.16 -7.13 10.86
CA GLY A 86 -11.12 -6.46 9.57
C GLY A 86 -9.99 -6.95 8.67
N GLY A 87 -10.24 -6.85 7.38
CA GLY A 87 -9.34 -7.18 6.29
C GLY A 87 -9.63 -6.31 5.08
N MET A 88 -9.25 -6.76 3.89
CA MET A 88 -9.42 -5.98 2.67
C MET A 88 -9.78 -6.85 1.47
N HIS A 89 -10.57 -6.28 0.56
CA HIS A 89 -10.72 -6.76 -0.82
C HIS A 89 -10.03 -5.78 -1.77
N ILE A 90 -9.02 -6.27 -2.46
CA ILE A 90 -8.14 -5.48 -3.33
C ILE A 90 -8.29 -5.95 -4.78
N ASN A 91 -8.43 -5.00 -5.70
CA ASN A 91 -8.43 -5.23 -7.14
C ASN A 91 -7.38 -4.36 -7.81
N LEU A 92 -6.34 -4.99 -8.33
CA LEU A 92 -5.19 -4.32 -8.94
C LEU A 92 -5.32 -4.17 -10.48
N HIS A 93 -6.54 -4.18 -11.01
CA HIS A 93 -6.76 -4.04 -12.46
C HIS A 93 -6.11 -2.77 -13.04
N ASN A 94 -6.16 -1.67 -12.29
CA ASN A 94 -5.63 -0.37 -12.71
C ASN A 94 -4.15 -0.15 -12.32
N ILE A 95 -3.49 -1.11 -11.69
CA ILE A 95 -2.06 -1.05 -11.39
C ILE A 95 -1.29 -1.77 -12.51
N ALA A 96 -0.25 -1.16 -13.02
CA ALA A 96 0.57 -1.72 -14.10
C ALA A 96 1.33 -2.98 -13.68
N GLY A 97 1.79 -3.76 -14.66
CA GLY A 97 2.55 -4.99 -14.44
C GLY A 97 1.68 -6.22 -14.15
N ASP A 98 2.31 -7.35 -13.89
CA ASP A 98 1.67 -8.58 -13.43
C ASP A 98 1.35 -8.51 -11.92
N MET A 99 0.78 -9.56 -11.37
CA MET A 99 0.42 -9.64 -9.95
C MET A 99 1.64 -9.46 -9.04
N VAL A 100 2.76 -10.11 -9.37
CA VAL A 100 3.98 -10.03 -8.55
C VAL A 100 4.56 -8.62 -8.57
N THR A 101 4.68 -8.03 -9.75
CA THR A 101 5.18 -6.66 -9.90
C THR A 101 4.29 -5.66 -9.16
N ALA A 102 2.98 -5.77 -9.32
CA ALA A 102 2.02 -4.86 -8.68
C ALA A 102 2.04 -4.96 -7.14
N LEU A 103 2.32 -6.15 -6.58
CA LEU A 103 2.33 -6.37 -5.13
C LEU A 103 3.68 -6.01 -4.48
N PHE A 104 4.80 -6.26 -5.17
CA PHE A 104 6.12 -6.24 -4.55
C PHE A 104 7.06 -5.14 -5.07
N ALA A 105 6.63 -4.33 -6.05
CA ALA A 105 7.41 -3.15 -6.44
C ALA A 105 7.40 -2.12 -5.31
N GLU A 106 8.58 -1.55 -5.07
CA GLU A 106 8.82 -0.56 -4.00
C GLU A 106 8.91 0.86 -4.58
N ASN A 107 8.07 1.15 -5.58
CA ASN A 107 7.94 2.51 -6.08
C ASN A 107 7.37 3.41 -4.98
N PRO A 108 7.94 4.61 -4.75
CA PRO A 108 7.42 5.52 -3.73
C PRO A 108 5.98 5.92 -4.03
N GLY A 109 5.17 5.84 -3.01
CA GLY A 109 3.73 6.12 -3.08
C GLY A 109 3.07 5.92 -1.74
N VAL A 110 1.75 6.07 -1.70
CA VAL A 110 0.95 5.84 -0.50
C VAL A 110 -0.34 5.09 -0.83
N VAL A 111 -0.84 4.36 0.16
CA VAL A 111 -2.22 3.87 0.18
C VAL A 111 -3.00 4.71 1.17
N VAL A 112 -4.14 5.24 0.74
CA VAL A 112 -5.04 6.02 1.60
C VAL A 112 -6.44 5.44 1.59
N GLU A 113 -7.11 5.49 2.75
CA GLU A 113 -8.52 5.18 2.91
C GLU A 113 -9.31 6.49 2.97
N VAL A 114 -10.28 6.63 2.08
CA VAL A 114 -11.11 7.83 1.93
C VAL A 114 -12.58 7.43 2.00
N SER A 115 -13.39 8.19 2.76
CA SER A 115 -14.83 7.97 2.85
C SER A 115 -15.50 8.11 1.48
N ASP A 116 -16.41 7.19 1.16
CA ASP A 116 -17.19 7.27 -0.09
C ASP A 116 -18.10 8.51 -0.13
N SER A 117 -18.38 9.15 1.02
CA SER A 117 -19.19 10.37 1.10
C SER A 117 -18.52 11.60 0.48
N ILE A 118 -17.19 11.61 0.38
CA ILE A 118 -16.39 12.70 -0.22
C ILE A 118 -15.66 12.26 -1.49
N LYS A 119 -16.08 11.15 -2.06
CA LYS A 119 -15.41 10.56 -3.23
C LYS A 119 -15.29 11.53 -4.39
N GLU A 120 -16.35 12.27 -4.70
CA GLU A 120 -16.38 13.20 -5.83
C GLU A 120 -15.45 14.38 -5.60
N GLU A 121 -15.44 14.94 -4.38
CA GLU A 121 -14.53 16.01 -3.98
C GLU A 121 -13.06 15.55 -4.01
N PHE A 122 -12.80 14.34 -3.52
CA PHE A 122 -11.47 13.74 -3.57
C PHE A 122 -10.98 13.60 -5.02
N GLN A 123 -11.81 13.05 -5.90
CA GLN A 123 -11.44 12.84 -7.30
C GLN A 123 -11.19 14.17 -8.02
N ALA A 124 -12.10 15.14 -7.86
CA ALA A 124 -11.95 16.46 -8.46
C ALA A 124 -10.67 17.17 -7.98
N PHE A 125 -10.34 17.06 -6.69
CA PHE A 125 -9.12 17.63 -6.13
C PHE A 125 -7.85 16.98 -6.70
N MET A 126 -7.80 15.64 -6.79
CA MET A 126 -6.65 14.93 -7.36
C MET A 126 -6.44 15.27 -8.84
N ASP A 127 -7.53 15.37 -9.60
CA ASP A 127 -7.51 15.77 -11.01
C ASP A 127 -7.01 17.22 -11.17
N ASP A 128 -7.44 18.15 -10.30
CA ASP A 128 -6.98 19.55 -10.29
C ASP A 128 -5.50 19.67 -9.94
N CYS A 129 -5.01 18.84 -9.03
CA CYS A 129 -3.59 18.74 -8.69
C CYS A 129 -2.75 18.05 -9.80
N GLY A 130 -3.38 17.44 -10.80
CA GLY A 130 -2.68 16.65 -11.82
C GLY A 130 -1.99 15.39 -11.28
N VAL A 131 -2.49 14.85 -10.18
CA VAL A 131 -1.90 13.69 -9.48
C VAL A 131 -2.71 12.43 -9.77
N GLY A 132 -2.05 11.41 -10.31
CA GLY A 132 -2.65 10.12 -10.62
C GLY A 132 -2.99 9.31 -9.36
N TYR A 133 -4.15 8.71 -9.37
CA TYR A 133 -4.62 7.81 -8.31
C TYR A 133 -5.34 6.60 -8.89
N ALA A 134 -5.34 5.49 -8.18
CA ALA A 134 -6.08 4.30 -8.56
C ALA A 134 -6.90 3.80 -7.36
N LYS A 135 -8.22 3.66 -7.53
CA LYS A 135 -9.01 2.91 -6.56
C LYS A 135 -8.58 1.45 -6.64
N ILE A 136 -8.09 0.92 -5.52
CA ILE A 136 -7.58 -0.46 -5.42
C ILE A 136 -8.47 -1.38 -4.60
N GLY A 137 -9.47 -0.87 -3.90
CA GLY A 137 -10.35 -1.75 -3.12
C GLY A 137 -11.09 -1.06 -2.00
N TYR A 138 -11.41 -1.86 -0.99
CA TYR A 138 -12.14 -1.43 0.22
C TYR A 138 -11.81 -2.33 1.40
N SER A 139 -12.02 -1.82 2.61
CA SER A 139 -11.87 -2.59 3.85
C SER A 139 -13.11 -3.43 4.16
N THR A 140 -12.89 -4.58 4.82
CA THR A 140 -13.94 -5.50 5.27
C THR A 140 -13.91 -5.65 6.79
N PRO A 141 -15.02 -5.52 7.51
CA PRO A 141 -15.01 -5.54 8.98
C PRO A 141 -14.88 -6.95 9.59
N ASP A 142 -15.29 -7.98 8.84
CA ASP A 142 -15.63 -9.29 9.42
C ASP A 142 -14.59 -10.39 9.08
N THR A 143 -13.53 -10.05 8.36
CA THR A 143 -12.51 -11.04 7.94
C THR A 143 -11.12 -10.60 8.36
N ARG A 144 -10.23 -11.57 8.63
CA ARG A 144 -8.80 -11.32 8.90
C ARG A 144 -7.94 -11.74 7.71
N THR A 145 -8.42 -11.43 6.51
CA THR A 145 -7.72 -11.74 5.26
C THR A 145 -7.67 -10.55 4.34
N ILE A 146 -6.60 -10.46 3.55
CA ILE A 146 -6.55 -9.60 2.37
C ILE A 146 -6.72 -10.49 1.15
N VAL A 147 -7.80 -10.28 0.41
CA VAL A 147 -8.03 -10.92 -0.87
C VAL A 147 -7.59 -9.97 -1.97
N VAL A 148 -6.65 -10.40 -2.79
CA VAL A 148 -6.11 -9.59 -3.89
C VAL A 148 -6.44 -10.26 -5.22
N LYS A 149 -7.01 -9.49 -6.15
CA LYS A 149 -7.34 -9.92 -7.50
C LYS A 149 -6.67 -9.04 -8.54
N LYS A 150 -6.15 -9.68 -9.61
CA LYS A 150 -5.64 -9.01 -10.79
C LYS A 150 -5.87 -9.89 -12.04
N GLY A 151 -6.79 -9.46 -12.91
CA GLY A 151 -7.25 -10.32 -14.01
C GLY A 151 -7.93 -11.58 -13.49
N ASP A 152 -7.42 -12.73 -13.91
CA ASP A 152 -7.91 -14.06 -13.47
C ASP A 152 -7.19 -14.58 -12.22
N ASP A 153 -6.08 -13.95 -11.82
CA ASP A 153 -5.33 -14.33 -10.63
C ASP A 153 -5.99 -13.78 -9.37
N GLU A 154 -6.12 -14.64 -8.35
CA GLU A 154 -6.63 -14.28 -7.03
C GLU A 154 -5.80 -14.96 -5.94
N HIS A 155 -5.39 -14.18 -4.94
CA HIS A 155 -4.63 -14.66 -3.79
C HIS A 155 -5.24 -14.15 -2.49
N THR A 156 -5.20 -15.00 -1.45
CA THR A 156 -5.66 -14.65 -0.11
C THR A 156 -4.50 -14.70 0.87
N PHE A 157 -4.32 -13.64 1.63
CA PHE A 157 -3.29 -13.49 2.66
C PHE A 157 -3.94 -13.49 4.04
N ASP A 158 -3.48 -14.36 4.92
CA ASP A 158 -3.90 -14.42 6.33
C ASP A 158 -3.13 -13.35 7.12
N ILE A 159 -3.84 -12.33 7.60
CA ILE A 159 -3.26 -11.18 8.27
C ILE A 159 -2.58 -11.57 9.59
N ASP A 160 -3.21 -12.44 10.39
CA ASP A 160 -2.69 -12.80 11.70
C ASP A 160 -1.45 -13.68 11.59
N ALA A 161 -1.46 -14.65 10.67
CA ALA A 161 -0.29 -15.49 10.39
C ALA A 161 0.90 -14.65 9.89
N LEU A 162 0.67 -13.69 8.99
CA LEU A 162 1.73 -12.84 8.45
C LEU A 162 2.22 -11.80 9.47
N ARG A 163 1.33 -11.25 10.31
CA ARG A 163 1.72 -10.40 11.44
C ARG A 163 2.65 -11.13 12.40
N ASP A 164 2.36 -12.39 12.73
CA ASP A 164 3.17 -13.18 13.63
C ASP A 164 4.57 -13.45 13.06
N VAL A 165 4.69 -13.66 11.75
CA VAL A 165 5.99 -13.74 11.07
C VAL A 165 6.74 -12.41 11.14
N TRP A 166 6.08 -11.31 10.81
CA TRP A 166 6.63 -9.95 10.81
C TRP A 166 7.15 -9.56 12.21
N TYR A 167 6.36 -9.82 13.26
CA TYR A 167 6.67 -9.45 14.63
C TYR A 167 7.75 -10.34 15.28
N THR A 168 7.84 -11.62 14.89
CA THR A 168 8.67 -12.63 15.58
C THR A 168 10.14 -12.24 15.66
N THR A 169 10.69 -11.65 14.60
CA THR A 169 12.13 -11.29 14.57
C THR A 169 12.43 -10.18 15.56
N SER A 170 11.65 -9.10 15.56
CA SER A 170 11.81 -7.98 16.50
C SER A 170 11.59 -8.43 17.94
N TYR A 171 10.59 -9.26 18.20
CA TYR A 171 10.33 -9.83 19.51
C TYR A 171 11.51 -10.69 20.04
N LYS A 172 12.08 -11.54 19.19
CA LYS A 172 13.25 -12.35 19.59
C LYS A 172 14.49 -11.52 19.87
N LEU A 173 14.70 -10.44 19.12
CA LEU A 173 15.81 -9.50 19.34
C LEU A 173 15.62 -8.73 20.66
N ASP A 174 14.44 -8.20 20.90
CA ASP A 174 14.11 -7.48 22.14
C ASP A 174 14.31 -8.38 23.38
N ARG A 175 13.83 -9.62 23.34
CA ARG A 175 14.07 -10.59 24.42
C ARG A 175 15.55 -10.84 24.68
N LYS A 176 16.39 -10.92 23.65
CA LYS A 176 17.84 -11.11 23.85
C LYS A 176 18.50 -9.90 24.50
N GLN A 177 18.02 -8.69 24.24
CA GLN A 177 18.54 -7.47 24.83
C GLN A 177 18.06 -7.26 26.28
N SER A 178 16.84 -7.71 26.60
CA SER A 178 16.24 -7.53 27.93
C SER A 178 16.71 -8.53 28.97
N PHE A 179 17.42 -9.61 28.60
CA PHE A 179 17.91 -10.66 29.49
C PHE A 179 19.46 -10.71 29.62
N ASN A 180 20.16 -9.67 29.15
CA ASN A 180 21.56 -9.37 29.43
C ASN A 180 21.62 -8.17 30.37
#